data_3c07c4d7c4df40424dcb1f78f261a91d
#
_entry.id   3c07c4d7c4df40424dcb1f78f261a91d
#
_cell.length_a   1.000
_cell.length_b   1.000
_cell.length_c   1.000
_cell.angle_alpha   90.00
_cell.angle_beta   90.00
_cell.angle_gamma   90.00
#
_symmetry.space_group_name_H-M   'P 1'
#
loop_
_entity.id
_entity.type
_entity.pdbx_description
1 polymer ?
#
loop_
_entity_poly.entity_id
_entity_poly.type
_entity_poly.pdbx_seq_one_letter_code
_entity_poly.pdbx_strand_id
1 'polypeptide(L)'
;MNVSLTAEFENIVTQKVKGGLYNSASEVVREGLRLLQQRDEMREMKLEALRREIQDGIDDLEAGRVRDGEEVMAEFKARLLEMKSQNG
;
A
#
# COMPACT_ATOMS: atom_id res chain seq x y z
N MET A 1 25.98 -5.37 6.58
CA MET A 1 25.35 -4.05 6.64
C MET A 1 25.03 -3.68 8.06
N ASN A 2 25.49 -2.54 8.51
CA ASN A 2 25.17 -2.02 9.84
C ASN A 2 23.99 -1.08 9.74
N VAL A 3 22.99 -1.30 10.56
CA VAL A 3 21.79 -0.45 10.61
C VAL A 3 21.88 0.43 11.84
N SER A 4 21.83 1.75 11.62
CA SER A 4 21.79 2.73 12.68
C SER A 4 20.34 3.11 12.94
N LEU A 5 19.87 2.84 14.16
CA LEU A 5 18.47 3.10 14.55
C LEU A 5 18.42 4.22 15.57
N THR A 6 17.32 4.97 15.59
CA THR A 6 17.05 5.92 16.67
C THR A 6 16.75 5.15 17.96
N ALA A 7 16.86 5.83 19.09
CA ALA A 7 16.55 5.24 20.40
C ALA A 7 15.12 4.66 20.44
N GLU A 8 14.17 5.31 19.78
CA GLU A 8 12.79 4.85 19.69
C GLU A 8 12.70 3.51 18.97
N PHE A 9 13.34 3.39 17.80
CA PHE A 9 13.32 2.14 17.02
C PHE A 9 14.11 1.04 17.69
N GLU A 10 15.23 1.37 18.34
CA GLU A 10 15.98 0.39 19.14
C GLU A 10 15.12 -0.19 20.25
N ASN A 11 14.33 0.65 20.90
CA ASN A 11 13.42 0.20 21.95
C ASN A 11 12.36 -0.75 21.42
N ILE A 12 11.78 -0.43 20.25
CA ILE A 12 10.80 -1.30 19.58
C ILE A 12 11.41 -2.67 19.29
N VAL A 13 12.60 -2.70 18.71
CA VAL A 13 13.31 -3.95 18.40
C VAL A 13 13.57 -4.75 19.67
N THR A 14 14.07 -4.09 20.74
CA THR A 14 14.34 -4.72 22.02
C THR A 14 13.08 -5.36 22.61
N GLN A 15 11.96 -4.66 22.57
CA GLN A 15 10.69 -5.17 23.08
C GLN A 15 10.21 -6.39 22.30
N LYS A 16 10.41 -6.40 20.98
CA LYS A 16 10.03 -7.54 20.13
C LYS A 16 10.85 -8.78 20.47
N VAL A 17 12.15 -8.62 20.69
CA VAL A 17 13.02 -9.74 21.08
C VAL A 17 12.63 -10.24 22.47
N LYS A 18 12.42 -9.35 23.43
CA LYS A 18 12.00 -9.70 24.79
C LYS A 18 10.65 -10.43 24.84
N GLY A 19 9.77 -10.13 23.89
CA GLY A 19 8.47 -10.78 23.76
C GLY A 19 8.55 -12.26 23.38
N GLY A 20 9.71 -12.75 22.96
CA GLY A 20 9.97 -14.16 22.70
C GLY A 20 9.60 -14.65 21.30
N LEU A 21 8.99 -13.81 20.47
CA LEU A 21 8.63 -14.19 19.08
C LEU A 21 9.81 -14.11 18.13
N TYR A 22 10.86 -13.39 18.51
CA TYR A 22 12.06 -13.18 17.69
C TYR A 22 13.29 -13.49 18.53
N ASN A 23 14.27 -14.15 17.93
CA ASN A 23 15.49 -14.54 18.64
C ASN A 23 16.57 -13.46 18.61
N SER A 24 16.47 -12.51 17.70
CA SER A 24 17.49 -11.47 17.53
C SER A 24 16.93 -10.21 16.90
N ALA A 25 17.66 -9.12 17.02
CA ALA A 25 17.34 -7.86 16.36
C ALA A 25 17.31 -8.02 14.83
N SER A 26 18.22 -8.83 14.29
CA SER A 26 18.28 -9.11 12.86
C SER A 26 17.00 -9.75 12.34
N GLU A 27 16.40 -10.66 13.13
CA GLU A 27 15.12 -11.28 12.77
C GLU A 27 13.98 -10.26 12.74
N VAL A 28 13.96 -9.33 13.71
CA VAL A 28 12.93 -8.27 13.74
C VAL A 28 13.05 -7.39 12.51
N VAL A 29 14.26 -6.97 12.16
CA VAL A 29 14.50 -6.13 10.96
C VAL A 29 14.10 -6.87 9.69
N ARG A 30 14.49 -8.13 9.58
CA ARG A 30 14.14 -8.96 8.42
C ARG A 30 12.62 -9.10 8.26
N GLU A 31 11.92 -9.34 9.34
CA GLU A 31 10.46 -9.43 9.33
C GLU A 31 9.83 -8.09 8.95
N GLY A 32 10.36 -6.99 9.46
CA GLY A 32 9.90 -5.65 9.09
C GLY A 32 10.05 -5.38 7.60
N LEU A 33 11.18 -5.76 7.03
CA LEU A 33 11.43 -5.60 5.59
C LEU A 33 10.50 -6.49 4.75
N ARG A 34 10.25 -7.71 5.21
CA ARG A 34 9.30 -8.62 4.55
C ARG A 34 7.89 -8.04 4.54
N LEU A 35 7.45 -7.46 5.64
CA LEU A 35 6.14 -6.83 5.74
C LEU A 35 6.03 -5.59 4.85
N LEU A 36 7.10 -4.81 4.76
CA LEU A 36 7.17 -3.67 3.83
C LEU A 36 7.02 -4.13 2.39
N GLN A 37 7.72 -5.19 2.01
CA GLN A 37 7.64 -5.75 0.68
C GLN A 37 6.22 -6.22 0.36
N GLN A 38 5.57 -6.92 1.29
CA GLN A 38 4.18 -7.36 1.13
C GLN A 38 3.23 -6.17 0.98
N ARG A 39 3.43 -5.13 1.77
CA ARG A 39 2.64 -3.90 1.68
C ARG A 39 2.79 -3.24 0.31
N ASP A 40 4.02 -3.17 -0.20
CA ASP A 40 4.31 -2.58 -1.51
C ASP A 40 3.68 -3.39 -2.65
N GLU A 41 3.74 -4.72 -2.57
CA GLU A 41 3.09 -5.61 -3.53
C GLU A 41 1.57 -5.43 -3.52
N MET A 42 0.99 -5.32 -2.34
CA MET A 42 -0.45 -5.09 -2.19
C MET A 42 -0.87 -3.75 -2.79
N ARG A 43 -0.08 -2.71 -2.56
CA ARG A 43 -0.31 -1.38 -3.14
C ARG A 43 -0.26 -1.44 -4.66
N GLU A 44 0.73 -2.13 -5.23
CA GLU A 44 0.90 -2.29 -6.67
C GLU A 44 -0.30 -3.02 -7.28
N MET A 45 -0.79 -4.07 -6.62
CA MET A 45 -1.98 -4.80 -7.04
C MET A 45 -3.22 -3.91 -7.06
N LYS A 46 -3.39 -3.06 -6.04
CA LYS A 46 -4.51 -2.11 -5.97
C LYS A 46 -4.45 -1.07 -7.08
N LEU A 47 -3.25 -0.55 -7.37
CA LEU A 47 -3.04 0.40 -8.46
C LEU A 47 -3.36 -0.23 -9.80
N GLU A 48 -2.93 -1.46 -10.02
CA GLU A 48 -3.20 -2.20 -11.23
C GLU A 48 -4.70 -2.44 -11.43
N ALA A 49 -5.41 -2.80 -10.36
CA ALA A 49 -6.85 -2.97 -10.39
C ALA A 49 -7.55 -1.65 -10.75
N LEU A 50 -7.09 -0.54 -10.17
CA LEU A 50 -7.65 0.78 -10.44
C LEU A 50 -7.40 1.20 -11.91
N ARG A 51 -6.21 0.93 -12.43
CA ARG A 51 -5.89 1.21 -13.84
C ARG A 51 -6.84 0.47 -14.78
N ARG A 52 -7.14 -0.80 -14.47
CA ARG A 52 -8.10 -1.60 -15.25
C ARG A 52 -9.50 -1.03 -15.18
N GLU A 53 -9.95 -0.62 -13.99
CA GLU A 53 -11.28 0.01 -13.85
C GLU A 53 -11.39 1.30 -14.65
N ILE A 54 -10.34 2.12 -14.63
CA ILE A 54 -10.29 3.36 -15.40
C ILE A 54 -10.37 3.05 -16.90
N GLN A 55 -9.59 2.07 -17.35
CA GLN A 55 -9.58 1.68 -18.75
C GLN A 55 -10.94 1.14 -19.19
N ASP A 56 -11.57 0.30 -18.36
CA ASP A 56 -12.91 -0.22 -18.63
C ASP A 56 -13.94 0.92 -18.71
N GLY A 57 -13.83 1.91 -17.84
CA GLY A 57 -14.69 3.09 -17.88
C GLY A 57 -14.49 3.92 -19.15
N ILE A 58 -13.26 4.10 -19.60
CA ILE A 58 -12.95 4.79 -20.86
C ILE A 58 -13.52 4.02 -22.04
N ASP A 59 -13.32 2.70 -22.06
CA ASP A 59 -13.85 1.83 -23.13
C ASP A 59 -15.38 1.92 -23.20
N ASP A 60 -16.05 1.94 -22.06
CA ASP A 60 -17.50 2.07 -21.99
C ASP A 60 -17.97 3.44 -22.49
N LEU A 61 -17.26 4.51 -22.17
CA LEU A 61 -17.55 5.86 -22.69
C LEU A 61 -17.45 5.89 -24.20
N GLU A 62 -16.37 5.34 -24.75
CA GLU A 62 -16.13 5.30 -26.20
C GLU A 62 -17.19 4.46 -26.92
N ALA A 63 -17.67 3.41 -26.26
CA ALA A 63 -18.71 2.55 -26.80
C ALA A 63 -20.13 3.11 -26.62
N GLY A 64 -20.28 4.23 -25.92
CA GLY A 64 -21.58 4.84 -25.65
C GLY A 64 -22.45 4.07 -24.66
N ARG A 65 -21.85 3.19 -23.85
CA ARG A 65 -22.58 2.33 -22.89
C ARG A 65 -22.71 2.94 -21.51
N VAL A 66 -22.28 4.17 -21.34
CA VAL A 66 -22.07 4.71 -20.01
C VAL A 66 -23.18 5.64 -19.57
N ARG A 67 -23.39 5.63 -18.27
CA ARG A 67 -23.98 6.70 -17.48
C ARG A 67 -23.28 8.04 -17.76
N ASP A 68 -23.78 9.11 -17.19
CA ASP A 68 -23.18 10.44 -17.28
C ASP A 68 -21.67 10.37 -17.03
N GLY A 69 -20.89 10.94 -17.95
CA GLY A 69 -19.42 10.97 -17.86
C GLY A 69 -18.90 11.72 -16.65
N GLU A 70 -19.61 12.73 -16.18
CA GLU A 70 -19.27 13.47 -14.96
C GLU A 70 -19.37 12.59 -13.72
N GLU A 71 -20.38 11.75 -13.66
CA GLU A 71 -20.58 10.79 -12.57
C GLU A 71 -19.44 9.79 -12.50
N VAL A 72 -19.04 9.23 -13.64
CA VAL A 72 -17.93 8.29 -13.74
C VAL A 72 -16.62 8.94 -13.31
N MET A 73 -16.36 10.16 -13.80
CA MET A 73 -15.14 10.91 -13.43
C MET A 73 -15.10 11.23 -11.93
N ALA A 74 -16.25 11.56 -11.34
CA ALA A 74 -16.34 11.82 -9.90
C ALA A 74 -16.00 10.56 -9.09
N GLU A 75 -16.47 9.40 -9.51
CA GLU A 75 -16.14 8.12 -8.87
C GLU A 75 -14.63 7.84 -8.92
N PHE A 76 -14.00 8.02 -10.06
CA PHE A 76 -12.57 7.79 -10.21
C PHE A 76 -11.74 8.76 -9.36
N LYS A 77 -12.11 10.02 -9.32
CA LYS A 77 -11.45 11.02 -8.47
C LYS A 77 -11.56 10.66 -6.99
N ALA A 78 -12.73 10.23 -6.55
CA ALA A 78 -12.95 9.82 -5.17
C ALA A 78 -12.07 8.63 -4.81
N ARG A 79 -11.93 7.65 -5.69
CA ARG A 79 -11.08 6.47 -5.49
C ARG A 79 -9.60 6.83 -5.43
N LEU A 80 -9.15 7.73 -6.29
CA LEU A 80 -7.77 8.20 -6.29
C LEU A 80 -7.43 8.93 -4.99
N LEU A 81 -8.33 9.78 -4.50
CA LEU A 81 -8.15 10.47 -3.22
C LEU A 81 -8.11 9.50 -2.05
N GLU A 82 -8.96 8.49 -2.05
CA GLU A 82 -8.95 7.45 -1.04
C GLU A 82 -7.62 6.70 -1.01
N MET A 83 -7.08 6.35 -2.17
CA MET A 83 -5.78 5.69 -2.27
C MET A 83 -4.65 6.58 -1.76
N LYS A 84 -4.68 7.88 -2.06
CA LYS A 84 -3.68 8.84 -1.55
C LYS A 84 -3.71 8.93 -0.04
N SER A 85 -4.89 8.96 0.57
CA SER A 85 -4.98 9.03 2.02
C SER A 85 -4.49 7.76 2.71
N GLN A 86 -4.60 6.59 2.06
CA GLN A 86 -4.05 5.34 2.58
C GLN A 86 -2.53 5.27 2.49
N ASN A 87 -1.92 6.08 1.65
CA ASN A 87 -0.47 6.11 1.43
C ASN A 87 0.26 7.19 2.23
N GLY A 88 -0.48 7.97 2.98
CA GLY A 88 0.06 9.08 3.76
C GLY A 88 0.85 8.68 4.98
#